data_982b46d3cbc9059ed7d6ec3e77ea0674
#
_entry.id   982b46d3cbc9059ed7d6ec3e77ea0674
#
_cell.length_a   1.000
_cell.length_b   1.000
_cell.length_c   1.000
_cell.angle_alpha   90.00
_cell.angle_beta   90.00
_cell.angle_gamma   90.00
#
_symmetry.space_group_name_H-M   'P 1'
#
loop_
_entity.id
_entity.type
_entity.pdbx_description
1 polymer ?
#
loop_
_entity_poly.entity_id
_entity_poly.type
_entity_poly.pdbx_seq_one_letter_code
_entity_poly.pdbx_strand_id
1 'polypeptide(L)'
;MKVIRVVSIGVYLDDEKEGILLPKRYVPEGTDIGDELNVFIYHDSESRVIATTQQPAGTVGDIVMLPVVSVTPQGAFMDWGLQKDIFVPKSKQRLGMHVGEKYLVKIYLDEQTERVAATEKFDAFLSNEILTVGEMEQVSLVVYRRTDIGYFVIINNKHTGVLHYSDVFTELEPGDTLKGFIKKITEDNKIDVMPGKPGYERVTDEGEKILSLLAENSGY
;
A
#
# COMPACT_ATOMS: atom_id res chain seq x y z
N MET A 1 2.92 18.05 -9.90
CA MET A 1 2.33 19.40 -9.90
C MET A 1 3.41 20.42 -10.21
N LYS A 2 3.05 21.52 -10.89
CA LYS A 2 4.00 22.55 -11.33
C LYS A 2 4.22 23.61 -10.25
N VAL A 3 5.48 24.05 -10.06
CA VAL A 3 5.83 25.16 -9.15
C VAL A 3 5.44 26.48 -9.81
N ILE A 4 4.59 27.26 -9.13
CA ILE A 4 4.11 28.56 -9.64
C ILE A 4 4.68 29.76 -8.89
N ARG A 5 5.16 29.58 -7.66
CA ARG A 5 5.68 30.67 -6.83
C ARG A 5 6.60 30.13 -5.74
N VAL A 6 7.73 30.80 -5.54
CA VAL A 6 8.68 30.54 -4.44
C VAL A 6 8.47 31.60 -3.33
N VAL A 7 8.41 31.14 -2.08
CA VAL A 7 8.24 31.99 -0.89
C VAL A 7 9.21 31.55 0.22
N SER A 8 9.33 32.35 1.28
CA SER A 8 10.25 32.04 2.39
C SER A 8 9.93 30.74 3.14
N ILE A 9 8.65 30.31 3.15
CA ILE A 9 8.16 29.11 3.84
C ILE A 9 8.10 27.86 2.95
N GLY A 10 8.37 27.97 1.64
CA GLY A 10 8.31 26.86 0.69
C GLY A 10 8.01 27.32 -0.74
N VAL A 11 7.33 26.46 -1.49
CA VAL A 11 6.83 26.77 -2.83
C VAL A 11 5.34 26.52 -2.94
N TYR A 12 4.65 27.26 -3.80
CA TYR A 12 3.27 27.00 -4.15
C TYR A 12 3.21 26.21 -5.45
N LEU A 13 2.39 25.18 -5.44
CA LEU A 13 2.13 24.27 -6.55
C LEU A 13 0.77 24.60 -7.17
N ASP A 14 0.68 24.51 -8.49
CA ASP A 14 -0.52 24.82 -9.25
C ASP A 14 -1.66 23.81 -8.98
N ASP A 15 -2.77 24.31 -8.47
CA ASP A 15 -4.03 23.60 -8.26
C ASP A 15 -5.19 24.21 -9.05
N GLU A 16 -4.86 25.06 -10.04
CA GLU A 16 -5.84 25.86 -10.82
C GLU A 16 -6.61 26.90 -9.99
N LYS A 17 -6.15 27.21 -8.77
CA LYS A 17 -6.74 28.19 -7.84
C LYS A 17 -5.68 29.05 -7.19
N GLU A 18 -5.59 29.03 -5.86
CA GLU A 18 -4.64 29.83 -5.07
C GLU A 18 -3.25 29.20 -4.96
N GLY A 19 -3.15 27.93 -5.29
CA GLY A 19 -1.96 27.09 -5.16
C GLY A 19 -1.86 26.38 -3.81
N ILE A 20 -1.29 25.16 -3.82
CA ILE A 20 -1.06 24.35 -2.63
C ILE A 20 0.37 24.55 -2.14
N LEU A 21 0.55 24.88 -0.86
CA LEU A 21 1.87 25.04 -0.25
C LEU A 21 2.59 23.69 -0.12
N LEU A 22 3.81 23.62 -0.69
CA LEU A 22 4.81 22.63 -0.35
C LEU A 22 5.82 23.28 0.62
N PRO A 23 5.83 22.89 1.91
CA PRO A 23 6.73 23.49 2.90
C PRO A 23 8.21 23.31 2.54
N LYS A 24 9.04 24.31 2.86
CA LYS A 24 10.46 24.38 2.48
C LYS A 24 11.25 23.10 2.77
N ARG A 25 10.96 22.41 3.88
CA ARG A 25 11.64 21.17 4.27
C ARG A 25 11.39 19.98 3.32
N TYR A 26 10.36 20.07 2.47
CA TYR A 26 10.00 19.06 1.49
C TYR A 26 10.33 19.48 0.05
N VAL A 27 10.83 20.69 -0.13
CA VAL A 27 11.24 21.21 -1.46
C VAL A 27 12.61 20.64 -1.81
N PRO A 28 12.77 19.90 -2.93
CA PRO A 28 14.06 19.44 -3.39
C PRO A 28 15.03 20.61 -3.64
N GLU A 29 16.33 20.38 -3.42
CA GLU A 29 17.36 21.39 -3.72
C GLU A 29 17.37 21.74 -5.22
N GLY A 30 17.49 23.02 -5.52
CA GLY A 30 17.53 23.52 -6.90
C GLY A 30 16.16 23.65 -7.56
N THR A 31 15.05 23.53 -6.80
CA THR A 31 13.71 23.72 -7.34
C THR A 31 13.44 25.17 -7.72
N ASP A 32 13.02 25.39 -8.98
CA ASP A 32 12.68 26.70 -9.54
C ASP A 32 11.21 26.77 -10.01
N ILE A 33 10.75 27.99 -10.29
CA ILE A 33 9.41 28.22 -10.87
C ILE A 33 9.33 27.54 -12.24
N GLY A 34 8.28 26.74 -12.42
CA GLY A 34 8.03 25.98 -13.65
C GLY A 34 8.40 24.50 -13.55
N ASP A 35 9.16 24.09 -12.52
CA ASP A 35 9.48 22.70 -12.30
C ASP A 35 8.24 21.87 -11.96
N GLU A 36 8.26 20.59 -12.36
CA GLU A 36 7.22 19.62 -12.01
C GLU A 36 7.69 18.72 -10.87
N LEU A 37 6.95 18.73 -9.78
CA LEU A 37 7.21 17.90 -8.60
C LEU A 37 6.14 16.81 -8.44
N ASN A 38 6.59 15.60 -8.12
CA ASN A 38 5.70 14.53 -7.67
C ASN A 38 5.44 14.71 -6.18
N VAL A 39 4.19 14.98 -5.81
CA VAL A 39 3.82 15.33 -4.44
C VAL A 39 2.57 14.56 -4.01
N PHE A 40 2.49 14.31 -2.71
CA PHE A 40 1.29 13.84 -2.04
C PHE A 40 0.59 15.00 -1.34
N ILE A 41 -0.74 15.08 -1.46
CA ILE A 41 -1.54 16.16 -0.88
C ILE A 41 -2.32 15.62 0.31
N TYR A 42 -2.27 16.30 1.44
CA TYR A 42 -2.97 15.91 2.65
C TYR A 42 -3.34 17.12 3.53
N HIS A 43 -4.13 16.89 4.58
CA HIS A 43 -4.43 17.92 5.57
C HIS A 43 -3.44 17.87 6.73
N ASP A 44 -2.78 18.99 7.01
CA ASP A 44 -1.90 19.12 8.18
C ASP A 44 -2.67 19.12 9.51
N SER A 45 -1.96 19.32 10.64
CA SER A 45 -2.57 19.34 11.98
C SER A 45 -3.56 20.50 12.19
N GLU A 46 -3.44 21.56 11.40
CA GLU A 46 -4.34 22.73 11.41
C GLU A 46 -5.46 22.62 10.36
N SER A 47 -5.62 21.43 9.75
CA SER A 47 -6.62 21.13 8.69
C SER A 47 -6.44 21.98 7.41
N ARG A 48 -5.22 22.47 7.14
CA ARG A 48 -4.89 23.13 5.87
C ARG A 48 -4.46 22.09 4.84
N VAL A 49 -4.86 22.28 3.60
CA VAL A 49 -4.35 21.45 2.49
C VAL A 49 -2.90 21.83 2.22
N ILE A 50 -2.00 20.85 2.31
CA ILE A 50 -0.57 21.01 2.03
C ILE A 50 -0.04 19.87 1.17
N ALA A 51 1.07 20.11 0.48
CA ALA A 51 1.79 19.11 -0.28
C ALA A 51 3.04 18.64 0.48
N THR A 52 3.48 17.43 0.16
CA THR A 52 4.76 16.86 0.60
C THR A 52 5.38 16.02 -0.50
N THR A 53 6.70 15.97 -0.55
CA THR A 53 7.45 15.01 -1.39
C THR A 53 7.65 13.66 -0.70
N GLN A 54 7.27 13.55 0.58
CA GLN A 54 7.25 12.26 1.28
C GLN A 54 6.18 11.35 0.69
N GLN A 55 6.46 10.07 0.63
CA GLN A 55 5.52 9.05 0.16
C GLN A 55 4.90 8.38 1.39
N PRO A 56 3.57 8.43 1.56
CA PRO A 56 2.92 7.67 2.61
C PRO A 56 3.03 6.16 2.33
N ALA A 57 2.91 5.35 3.37
CA ALA A 57 2.88 3.89 3.27
C ALA A 57 1.66 3.37 2.47
N GLY A 58 0.65 4.20 2.29
CA GLY A 58 -0.53 3.92 1.47
C GLY A 58 -1.44 5.14 1.37
N THR A 59 -2.45 5.03 0.52
CA THR A 59 -3.46 6.06 0.25
C THR A 59 -4.85 5.59 0.68
N VAL A 60 -5.85 6.46 0.56
CA VAL A 60 -7.25 6.11 0.84
C VAL A 60 -7.68 4.91 -0.02
N GLY A 61 -8.16 3.86 0.63
CA GLY A 61 -8.53 2.58 0.01
C GLY A 61 -7.52 1.46 0.26
N ASP A 62 -6.27 1.78 0.55
CA ASP A 62 -5.21 0.79 0.77
C ASP A 62 -5.30 0.13 2.14
N ILE A 63 -4.84 -1.12 2.19
CA ILE A 63 -4.66 -1.90 3.42
C ILE A 63 -3.16 -2.09 3.61
N VAL A 64 -2.64 -1.56 4.73
CA VAL A 64 -1.20 -1.48 5.01
C VAL A 64 -0.90 -1.83 6.46
N MET A 65 0.32 -2.33 6.71
CA MET A 65 0.84 -2.61 8.05
C MET A 65 1.55 -1.38 8.58
N LEU A 66 1.05 -0.80 9.68
CA LEU A 66 1.60 0.42 10.27
C LEU A 66 1.98 0.22 11.73
N PRO A 67 3.07 0.85 12.23
CA PRO A 67 3.41 0.87 13.64
C PRO A 67 2.59 1.90 14.42
N VAL A 68 2.20 1.56 15.64
CA VAL A 68 1.56 2.48 16.58
C VAL A 68 2.63 3.31 17.28
N VAL A 69 2.51 4.64 17.20
CA VAL A 69 3.44 5.59 17.83
C VAL A 69 2.88 6.18 19.12
N SER A 70 1.57 6.30 19.25
CA SER A 70 0.94 6.74 20.49
C SER A 70 -0.49 6.22 20.66
N VAL A 71 -0.94 6.15 21.90
CA VAL A 71 -2.31 5.69 22.25
C VAL A 71 -2.93 6.70 23.20
N THR A 72 -4.20 7.03 22.96
CA THR A 72 -5.03 7.91 23.78
C THR A 72 -6.34 7.21 24.15
N PRO A 73 -7.13 7.75 25.08
CA PRO A 73 -8.46 7.21 25.37
C PRO A 73 -9.40 7.17 24.14
N GLN A 74 -9.19 8.05 23.17
CA GLN A 74 -9.99 8.16 21.93
C GLN A 74 -9.56 7.18 20.84
N GLY A 75 -8.30 6.76 20.82
CA GLY A 75 -7.77 5.87 19.81
C GLY A 75 -6.25 5.85 19.76
N ALA A 76 -5.70 5.30 18.69
CA ALA A 76 -4.28 5.17 18.44
C ALA A 76 -3.83 6.05 17.28
N PHE A 77 -2.60 6.50 17.32
CA PHE A 77 -1.92 7.17 16.21
C PHE A 77 -0.84 6.24 15.66
N MET A 78 -0.77 6.15 14.34
CA MET A 78 0.15 5.27 13.63
C MET A 78 1.00 6.06 12.65
N ASP A 79 2.29 5.72 12.59
CA ASP A 79 3.20 6.29 11.58
C ASP A 79 2.89 5.67 10.21
N TRP A 80 2.56 6.50 9.25
CA TRP A 80 2.31 6.12 7.87
C TRP A 80 3.26 6.79 6.87
N GLY A 81 4.39 7.31 7.37
CA GLY A 81 5.46 7.93 6.59
C GLY A 81 5.30 9.44 6.36
N LEU A 82 4.26 10.07 6.93
CA LEU A 82 4.07 11.53 6.88
C LEU A 82 4.25 12.14 8.27
N GLN A 83 4.50 13.45 8.32
CA GLN A 83 4.70 14.15 9.58
C GLN A 83 3.50 14.05 10.54
N LYS A 84 2.29 14.00 10.00
CA LYS A 84 1.07 13.81 10.79
C LYS A 84 0.70 12.35 10.78
N ASP A 85 0.74 11.74 11.96
CA ASP A 85 0.32 10.36 12.15
C ASP A 85 -1.15 10.16 11.76
N ILE A 86 -1.48 8.98 11.24
CA ILE A 86 -2.85 8.61 10.93
C ILE A 86 -3.56 8.10 12.18
N PHE A 87 -4.80 8.54 12.38
CA PHE A 87 -5.59 8.19 13.56
C PHE A 87 -6.47 6.96 13.34
N VAL A 88 -6.47 6.06 14.33
CA VAL A 88 -7.36 4.89 14.39
C VAL A 88 -8.30 5.07 15.59
N PRO A 89 -9.55 5.47 15.40
CA PRO A 89 -10.52 5.61 16.50
C PRO A 89 -10.65 4.30 17.29
N LYS A 90 -10.87 4.39 18.61
CA LYS A 90 -11.01 3.20 19.46
C LYS A 90 -12.14 2.27 18.99
N SER A 91 -13.23 2.84 18.47
CA SER A 91 -14.37 2.08 17.90
C SER A 91 -14.00 1.32 16.61
N LYS A 92 -12.91 1.70 15.94
CA LYS A 92 -12.39 1.11 14.69
C LYS A 92 -11.26 0.12 14.92
N GLN A 93 -10.88 -0.13 16.18
CA GLN A 93 -9.94 -1.18 16.57
C GLN A 93 -10.70 -2.47 16.91
N ARG A 94 -10.07 -3.63 16.70
CA ARG A 94 -10.63 -4.95 17.11
C ARG A 94 -10.44 -5.17 18.60
N LEU A 95 -9.20 -5.02 19.02
CA LEU A 95 -8.74 -5.02 20.40
C LEU A 95 -8.00 -3.71 20.67
N GLY A 96 -7.51 -3.49 21.88
CA GLY A 96 -6.67 -2.33 22.15
C GLY A 96 -5.36 -2.41 21.39
N MET A 97 -4.95 -1.29 20.80
CA MET A 97 -3.63 -1.17 20.15
C MET A 97 -2.56 -0.77 21.16
N HIS A 98 -1.31 -1.21 20.96
CA HIS A 98 -0.18 -0.95 21.86
C HIS A 98 0.95 -0.24 21.10
N VAL A 99 1.59 0.73 21.78
CA VAL A 99 2.72 1.47 21.22
C VAL A 99 3.87 0.53 20.88
N GLY A 100 4.44 0.70 19.69
CA GLY A 100 5.53 -0.11 19.17
C GLY A 100 5.08 -1.37 18.40
N GLU A 101 3.83 -1.79 18.54
CA GLU A 101 3.29 -2.89 17.76
C GLU A 101 2.79 -2.42 16.39
N LYS A 102 2.75 -3.34 15.43
CA LYS A 102 2.27 -3.10 14.08
C LYS A 102 0.91 -3.77 13.87
N TYR A 103 0.02 -3.07 13.19
CA TYR A 103 -1.33 -3.57 12.87
C TYR A 103 -1.65 -3.33 11.41
N LEU A 104 -2.31 -4.31 10.80
CA LEU A 104 -2.85 -4.18 9.45
C LEU A 104 -4.12 -3.33 9.51
N VAL A 105 -4.14 -2.22 8.80
CA VAL A 105 -5.24 -1.26 8.81
C VAL A 105 -5.61 -0.82 7.38
N LYS A 106 -6.88 -0.52 7.16
CA LYS A 106 -7.37 0.12 5.95
C LYS A 106 -7.41 1.63 6.15
N ILE A 107 -6.80 2.36 5.22
CA ILE A 107 -6.88 3.82 5.18
C ILE A 107 -8.21 4.22 4.53
N TYR A 108 -8.95 5.12 5.14
CA TYR A 108 -10.24 5.61 4.62
C TYR A 108 -10.41 7.11 4.87
N LEU A 109 -11.29 7.72 4.09
CA LEU A 109 -11.74 9.08 4.35
C LEU A 109 -12.96 9.03 5.26
N ASP A 110 -12.86 9.66 6.42
CA ASP A 110 -13.99 9.79 7.34
C ASP A 110 -14.97 10.86 6.81
N GLU A 111 -16.17 10.43 6.44
CA GLU A 111 -17.18 11.29 5.81
C GLU A 111 -17.70 12.41 6.72
N GLN A 112 -17.62 12.23 8.05
CA GLN A 112 -18.11 13.23 8.99
C GLN A 112 -17.09 14.34 9.24
N THR A 113 -15.82 13.98 9.26
CA THR A 113 -14.72 14.92 9.57
C THR A 113 -13.94 15.35 8.35
N GLU A 114 -14.16 14.71 7.18
CA GLU A 114 -13.41 14.86 5.94
C GLU A 114 -11.89 14.64 6.12
N ARG A 115 -11.52 13.85 7.13
CA ARG A 115 -10.13 13.54 7.45
C ARG A 115 -9.79 12.11 7.09
N VAL A 116 -8.55 11.92 6.67
CA VAL A 116 -7.98 10.59 6.47
C VAL A 116 -7.79 9.94 7.85
N ALA A 117 -8.31 8.73 8.00
CA ALA A 117 -8.23 7.90 9.19
C ALA A 117 -7.96 6.45 8.80
N ALA A 118 -7.71 5.58 9.79
CA ALA A 118 -7.53 4.17 9.53
C ALA A 118 -8.44 3.31 10.41
N THR A 119 -8.70 2.09 9.96
CA THR A 119 -9.50 1.10 10.67
C THR A 119 -8.87 -0.28 10.60
N GLU A 120 -8.85 -0.99 11.72
CA GLU A 120 -8.50 -2.40 11.77
C GLU A 120 -9.67 -3.31 11.33
N LYS A 121 -10.91 -2.78 11.40
CA LYS A 121 -12.14 -3.50 11.05
C LYS A 121 -12.46 -3.37 9.56
N PHE A 122 -11.58 -3.89 8.72
CA PHE A 122 -11.72 -3.76 7.26
C PHE A 122 -12.35 -4.98 6.57
N ASP A 123 -12.71 -6.03 7.30
CA ASP A 123 -13.30 -7.24 6.70
C ASP A 123 -14.57 -6.94 5.90
N ALA A 124 -15.39 -6.00 6.35
CA ALA A 124 -16.60 -5.59 5.64
C ALA A 124 -16.33 -4.93 4.27
N PHE A 125 -15.10 -4.53 4.00
CA PHE A 125 -14.67 -3.95 2.73
C PHE A 125 -14.09 -5.00 1.77
N LEU A 126 -13.95 -6.25 2.25
CA LEU A 126 -13.44 -7.37 1.46
C LEU A 126 -14.61 -8.29 1.10
N SER A 127 -14.82 -8.52 -0.19
CA SER A 127 -15.86 -9.41 -0.66
C SER A 127 -15.45 -10.11 -1.95
N ASN A 128 -15.80 -11.39 -2.03
CA ASN A 128 -15.67 -12.18 -3.25
C ASN A 128 -17.04 -12.42 -3.93
N GLU A 129 -18.11 -11.74 -3.51
CA GLU A 129 -19.44 -11.90 -4.14
C GLU A 129 -19.44 -11.45 -5.59
N ILE A 130 -18.79 -10.29 -5.85
CA ILE A 130 -18.63 -9.75 -7.21
C ILE A 130 -17.14 -9.57 -7.46
N LEU A 131 -16.56 -10.43 -8.27
CA LEU A 131 -15.15 -10.38 -8.59
C LEU A 131 -14.86 -9.32 -9.65
N THR A 132 -13.79 -8.55 -9.40
CA THR A 132 -13.23 -7.55 -10.34
C THR A 132 -11.89 -8.00 -10.92
N VAL A 133 -11.54 -9.27 -10.73
CA VAL A 133 -10.31 -9.91 -11.19
C VAL A 133 -10.63 -11.19 -11.94
N GLY A 134 -9.77 -11.57 -12.90
CA GLY A 134 -9.88 -12.79 -13.69
C GLY A 134 -8.66 -13.70 -13.52
N GLU A 135 -8.78 -14.97 -13.95
CA GLU A 135 -7.67 -15.91 -13.97
C GLU A 135 -6.53 -15.37 -14.84
N MET A 136 -5.29 -15.61 -14.44
CA MET A 136 -4.04 -15.13 -15.04
C MET A 136 -3.83 -13.60 -14.96
N GLU A 137 -4.71 -12.87 -14.29
CA GLU A 137 -4.54 -11.44 -14.08
C GLU A 137 -3.48 -11.15 -13.02
N GLN A 138 -2.63 -10.15 -13.28
CA GLN A 138 -1.65 -9.67 -12.31
C GLN A 138 -2.33 -8.82 -11.25
N VAL A 139 -2.05 -9.12 -9.98
CA VAL A 139 -2.67 -8.47 -8.83
C VAL A 139 -1.65 -8.09 -7.77
N SER A 140 -2.01 -7.14 -6.93
CA SER A 140 -1.29 -6.83 -5.69
C SER A 140 -1.85 -7.68 -4.56
N LEU A 141 -0.96 -8.29 -3.78
CA LEU A 141 -1.29 -9.15 -2.65
C LEU A 141 -0.75 -8.53 -1.36
N VAL A 142 -1.55 -8.57 -0.31
CA VAL A 142 -1.14 -8.26 1.06
C VAL A 142 -1.37 -9.51 1.90
N VAL A 143 -0.33 -10.01 2.55
CA VAL A 143 -0.45 -11.16 3.45
C VAL A 143 -1.25 -10.74 4.67
N TYR A 144 -2.38 -11.40 4.92
CA TYR A 144 -3.24 -11.09 6.05
C TYR A 144 -2.96 -11.96 7.26
N ARG A 145 -2.87 -13.28 7.07
CA ARG A 145 -2.60 -14.26 8.12
C ARG A 145 -2.13 -15.59 7.56
N ARG A 146 -1.45 -16.36 8.38
CA ARG A 146 -1.14 -17.78 8.10
C ARG A 146 -2.34 -18.67 8.36
N THR A 147 -2.46 -19.73 7.58
CA THR A 147 -3.43 -20.83 7.75
C THR A 147 -2.73 -22.18 7.59
N ASP A 148 -3.43 -23.28 7.80
CA ASP A 148 -2.86 -24.62 7.67
C ASP A 148 -2.42 -24.97 6.24
N ILE A 149 -3.03 -24.34 5.22
CA ILE A 149 -2.79 -24.65 3.80
C ILE A 149 -1.93 -23.61 3.06
N GLY A 150 -1.69 -22.45 3.66
CA GLY A 150 -0.98 -21.36 3.03
C GLY A 150 -1.22 -20.01 3.73
N TYR A 151 -1.00 -18.94 3.01
CA TYR A 151 -1.26 -17.58 3.46
C TYR A 151 -2.63 -17.13 2.95
N PHE A 152 -3.47 -16.64 3.87
CA PHE A 152 -4.67 -15.91 3.49
C PHE A 152 -4.24 -14.49 3.11
N VAL A 153 -4.59 -14.08 1.89
CA VAL A 153 -4.12 -12.81 1.30
C VAL A 153 -5.28 -11.93 0.89
N ILE A 154 -5.03 -10.62 0.91
CA ILE A 154 -5.93 -9.61 0.38
C ILE A 154 -5.46 -9.25 -1.03
N ILE A 155 -6.39 -9.27 -1.99
CA ILE A 155 -6.14 -9.07 -3.41
C ILE A 155 -6.67 -7.69 -3.81
N ASN A 156 -5.80 -6.81 -4.35
CA ASN A 156 -6.14 -5.46 -4.81
C ASN A 156 -6.96 -4.64 -3.79
N ASN A 157 -6.76 -4.86 -2.46
CA ASN A 157 -7.49 -4.22 -1.36
C ASN A 157 -9.03 -4.45 -1.38
N LYS A 158 -9.52 -5.44 -2.13
CA LYS A 158 -10.95 -5.70 -2.36
C LYS A 158 -11.38 -7.14 -2.11
N HIS A 159 -10.57 -8.09 -2.56
CA HIS A 159 -10.90 -9.52 -2.53
C HIS A 159 -9.99 -10.27 -1.57
N THR A 160 -10.36 -11.50 -1.28
CA THR A 160 -9.55 -12.42 -0.46
C THR A 160 -9.20 -13.66 -1.26
N GLY A 161 -8.05 -14.25 -0.97
CA GLY A 161 -7.60 -15.47 -1.62
C GLY A 161 -6.62 -16.26 -0.77
N VAL A 162 -6.17 -17.39 -1.30
CA VAL A 162 -5.18 -18.27 -0.67
C VAL A 162 -3.94 -18.35 -1.57
N LEU A 163 -2.80 -18.09 -0.95
CA LEU A 163 -1.47 -18.33 -1.52
C LEU A 163 -0.92 -19.60 -0.84
N HIS A 164 -0.96 -20.73 -1.56
CA HIS A 164 -0.57 -22.03 -1.01
C HIS A 164 0.92 -22.10 -0.70
N TYR A 165 1.30 -22.82 0.38
CA TYR A 165 2.70 -23.03 0.74
C TYR A 165 3.52 -23.69 -0.38
N SER A 166 2.89 -24.54 -1.20
CA SER A 166 3.53 -25.17 -2.36
C SER A 166 3.99 -24.19 -3.43
N ASP A 167 3.40 -23.02 -3.48
CA ASP A 167 3.67 -22.00 -4.49
C ASP A 167 4.65 -20.91 -3.99
N VAL A 168 5.11 -20.99 -2.72
CA VAL A 168 5.95 -19.98 -2.07
C VAL A 168 7.25 -20.62 -1.58
N PHE A 169 8.39 -20.02 -1.91
CA PHE A 169 9.72 -20.50 -1.55
C PHE A 169 10.33 -19.76 -0.35
N THR A 170 9.73 -18.65 0.05
CA THR A 170 10.17 -17.81 1.18
C THR A 170 9.08 -17.69 2.21
N GLU A 171 9.46 -17.60 3.47
CA GLU A 171 8.51 -17.36 4.55
C GLU A 171 7.98 -15.92 4.46
N LEU A 172 6.67 -15.77 4.55
CA LEU A 172 5.99 -14.48 4.52
C LEU A 172 5.36 -14.18 5.88
N GLU A 173 5.32 -12.90 6.22
CA GLU A 173 4.70 -12.41 7.45
C GLU A 173 3.43 -11.59 7.15
N PRO A 174 2.49 -11.52 8.10
CA PRO A 174 1.36 -10.60 7.97
C PRO A 174 1.81 -9.17 7.69
N GLY A 175 1.23 -8.53 6.66
CA GLY A 175 1.62 -7.21 6.20
C GLY A 175 2.58 -7.19 5.02
N ASP A 176 3.23 -8.32 4.70
CA ASP A 176 4.07 -8.40 3.51
C ASP A 176 3.24 -8.15 2.24
N THR A 177 3.83 -7.42 1.30
CA THR A 177 3.21 -7.09 0.03
C THR A 177 4.00 -7.67 -1.13
N LEU A 178 3.30 -8.25 -2.10
CA LEU A 178 3.93 -8.83 -3.29
C LEU A 178 3.02 -8.69 -4.51
N LYS A 179 3.63 -8.75 -5.69
CA LYS A 179 2.89 -8.96 -6.94
C LYS A 179 2.67 -10.44 -7.14
N GLY A 180 1.48 -10.79 -7.59
CA GLY A 180 1.10 -12.15 -7.90
C GLY A 180 0.12 -12.22 -9.05
N PHE A 181 -0.38 -13.42 -9.30
CA PHE A 181 -1.37 -13.68 -10.34
C PHE A 181 -2.51 -14.52 -9.76
N ILE A 182 -3.69 -14.34 -10.30
CA ILE A 182 -4.82 -15.22 -10.03
C ILE A 182 -4.53 -16.56 -10.71
N LYS A 183 -4.38 -17.62 -9.90
CA LYS A 183 -4.09 -18.98 -10.37
C LYS A 183 -5.36 -19.70 -10.81
N LYS A 184 -6.41 -19.56 -10.00
CA LYS A 184 -7.70 -20.20 -10.21
C LYS A 184 -8.80 -19.48 -9.45
N ILE A 185 -9.98 -19.44 -10.05
CA ILE A 185 -11.22 -19.02 -9.38
C ILE A 185 -12.18 -20.20 -9.37
N THR A 186 -12.69 -20.55 -8.19
CA THR A 186 -13.68 -21.64 -8.06
C THR A 186 -15.10 -21.12 -8.33
N GLU A 187 -16.06 -22.04 -8.52
CA GLU A 187 -17.49 -21.69 -8.69
C GLU A 187 -18.06 -20.92 -7.47
N ASP A 188 -17.49 -21.14 -6.26
CA ASP A 188 -17.84 -20.40 -5.03
C ASP A 188 -17.08 -19.07 -4.88
N ASN A 189 -16.47 -18.56 -5.94
CA ASN A 189 -15.64 -17.33 -5.93
C ASN A 189 -14.46 -17.36 -4.94
N LYS A 190 -13.97 -18.57 -4.58
CA LYS A 190 -12.70 -18.70 -3.84
C LYS A 190 -11.56 -18.52 -4.83
N ILE A 191 -10.56 -17.77 -4.43
CA ILE A 191 -9.45 -17.38 -5.30
C ILE A 191 -8.16 -18.01 -4.78
N ASP A 192 -7.51 -18.83 -5.61
CA ASP A 192 -6.13 -19.23 -5.41
C ASP A 192 -5.22 -18.31 -6.18
N VAL A 193 -4.13 -17.87 -5.55
CA VAL A 193 -3.13 -17.00 -6.16
C VAL A 193 -1.75 -17.65 -6.16
N MET A 194 -0.87 -17.16 -7.00
CA MET A 194 0.54 -17.56 -7.05
C MET A 194 1.44 -16.32 -7.12
N PRO A 195 2.67 -16.37 -6.57
CA PRO A 195 3.62 -15.25 -6.67
C PRO A 195 4.28 -15.22 -8.05
N GLY A 196 4.78 -14.05 -8.45
CA GLY A 196 5.60 -13.88 -9.63
C GLY A 196 4.85 -13.90 -10.95
N LYS A 197 5.57 -14.15 -12.06
CA LYS A 197 5.03 -14.16 -13.43
C LYS A 197 4.30 -15.47 -13.75
N PRO A 198 3.19 -15.44 -14.51
CA PRO A 198 2.47 -16.67 -14.88
C PRO A 198 3.23 -17.48 -15.95
N GLY A 199 3.22 -18.81 -15.77
CA GLY A 199 3.48 -19.88 -16.71
C GLY A 199 4.60 -19.66 -17.73
N TYR A 200 4.28 -19.19 -18.90
CA TYR A 200 5.20 -19.18 -20.05
C TYR A 200 6.36 -18.17 -19.94
N GLU A 201 6.12 -16.98 -19.39
CA GLU A 201 7.19 -15.99 -19.19
C GLU A 201 8.18 -16.43 -18.10
N ARG A 202 7.70 -17.18 -17.10
CA ARG A 202 8.55 -17.76 -16.05
C ARG A 202 9.48 -18.84 -16.62
N VAL A 203 8.96 -19.68 -17.52
CA VAL A 203 9.75 -20.72 -18.21
C VAL A 203 10.80 -20.09 -19.14
N THR A 204 10.47 -18.97 -19.81
CA THR A 204 11.42 -18.25 -20.67
C THR A 204 12.55 -17.59 -19.86
N ASP A 205 12.20 -16.87 -18.78
CA ASP A 205 13.21 -16.22 -17.93
C ASP A 205 14.14 -17.23 -17.22
N GLU A 206 13.60 -18.34 -16.75
CA GLU A 206 14.38 -19.43 -16.14
C GLU A 206 15.16 -20.21 -17.21
N GLY A 207 14.58 -20.42 -18.38
CA GLY A 207 15.22 -21.05 -19.53
C GLY A 207 16.38 -20.24 -20.10
N GLU A 208 16.22 -18.92 -20.25
CA GLU A 208 17.30 -18.02 -20.68
C GLU A 208 18.43 -17.97 -19.65
N LYS A 209 18.10 -17.99 -18.35
CA LYS A 209 19.09 -18.03 -17.27
C LYS A 209 19.87 -19.35 -17.23
N ILE A 210 19.21 -20.47 -17.50
CA ILE A 210 19.87 -21.78 -17.65
C ILE A 210 20.72 -21.82 -18.91
N LEU A 211 20.23 -21.30 -20.04
CA LEU A 211 20.98 -21.23 -21.29
C LEU A 211 22.20 -20.32 -21.15
N SER A 212 22.11 -19.19 -20.48
CA SER A 212 23.26 -18.31 -20.21
C SER A 212 24.32 -19.00 -19.34
N LEU A 213 23.89 -19.69 -18.29
CA LEU A 213 24.77 -20.48 -17.41
C LEU A 213 25.44 -21.65 -18.15
N LEU A 214 24.73 -22.30 -19.07
CA LEU A 214 25.28 -23.37 -19.91
C LEU A 214 26.27 -22.82 -20.95
N ALA A 215 25.97 -21.63 -21.52
CA ALA A 215 26.88 -20.98 -22.45
C ALA A 215 28.18 -20.51 -21.79
N GLU A 216 28.11 -20.02 -20.54
CA GLU A 216 29.28 -19.64 -19.73
C GLU A 216 30.13 -20.85 -19.33
N ASN A 217 29.50 -22.03 -19.14
CA ASN A 217 30.21 -23.25 -18.71
C ASN A 217 30.54 -24.22 -19.86
N SER A 218 30.14 -23.94 -21.10
CA SER A 218 30.49 -24.76 -22.27
C SER A 218 31.78 -24.30 -23.02
N GLY A 219 32.66 -23.64 -22.30
CA GLY A 219 34.03 -23.31 -22.76
C GLY A 219 35.00 -24.46 -22.57
N TYR A 220 34.79 -25.59 -23.26
CA TYR A 220 35.80 -26.59 -23.64
C TYR A 220 35.50 -27.08 -25.03
#